data_19576828b11a4284f5a87420fabf02ca
#
_entry.id   19576828b11a4284f5a87420fabf02ca
#
_cell.length_a   1.000
_cell.length_b   1.000
_cell.length_c   1.000
_cell.angle_alpha   90.00
_cell.angle_beta   90.00
_cell.angle_gamma   90.00
#
_symmetry.space_group_name_H-M   'P 1'
#
loop_
_entity.id
_entity.type
_entity.pdbx_description
1 polymer ?
#
loop_
_entity_poly.entity_id
_entity_poly.type
_entity_poly.pdbx_seq_one_letter_code
_entity_poly.pdbx_strand_id
1 'polypeptide(L)'
;MIRQTFTTALAAGLLTALPAQAETYFELSGKATADLRLFTQSAQFAGQDYDTNLSFSFEPELYWEWNDGADSLTFTPFLRLDENDSERTHGDIRELSWVHVSNDWELRTGLRKVFWGVTEFQHLVDVINQTDGVEDFDGEDKLGQQMINLSLVKDWGIIDLYLLPGFRERTFAGTDGRLRSGLVVDTDRATFESSAGNNHIDTAIRWSHTLGDFDLGAYWFRGTNRDPKLQVQSVNGQTILVPHYEQMNQIGFDLQATLDSWLWKLETIHRDTKSENYWAAQGGFEYTFYGIQDSSADIGVLLEYGWDERGESADAPIQNDLFMGARLTLNDAESTEVLAGIGHDLDYHSNSMIVEASRRFGDNWKLSLDGRFFSADNPADLSYSLKQDDHLQLTVERYF
;
A
#
# COMPACT_ATOMS: atom_id res chain seq x y z
N MET A 1 29.22 21.54 -24.54
CA MET A 1 30.03 21.85 -23.34
C MET A 1 29.34 23.02 -22.64
N ILE A 2 28.32 22.76 -21.83
CA ILE A 2 27.68 23.79 -20.99
C ILE A 2 27.61 23.18 -19.60
N ARG A 3 28.43 23.70 -18.69
CA ARG A 3 28.44 23.38 -17.28
C ARG A 3 27.23 24.04 -16.64
N GLN A 4 26.31 23.27 -16.12
CA GLN A 4 25.31 23.74 -15.15
C GLN A 4 25.89 23.59 -13.75
N THR A 5 26.19 24.72 -13.14
CA THR A 5 26.49 24.83 -11.71
C THR A 5 25.17 24.75 -10.94
N PHE A 6 24.93 23.65 -10.26
CA PHE A 6 23.87 23.55 -9.24
C PHE A 6 24.29 24.38 -8.02
N THR A 7 23.52 25.42 -7.76
CA THR A 7 23.69 26.30 -6.61
C THR A 7 23.02 25.64 -5.40
N THR A 8 23.82 25.17 -4.47
CA THR A 8 23.41 24.77 -3.10
C THR A 8 23.02 26.02 -2.30
N ALA A 9 21.77 26.42 -2.35
CA ALA A 9 21.25 27.52 -1.53
C ALA A 9 19.73 27.43 -1.36
N LEU A 10 19.21 26.43 -0.63
CA LEU A 10 17.80 26.43 -0.20
C LEU A 10 17.52 25.76 1.15
N ALA A 11 18.51 25.54 1.99
CA ALA A 11 18.29 24.94 3.31
C ALA A 11 18.51 25.89 4.50
N ALA A 12 18.86 27.16 4.28
CA ALA A 12 19.23 28.07 5.38
C ALA A 12 18.20 29.16 5.68
N GLY A 13 17.06 29.18 5.03
CA GLY A 13 16.11 30.32 5.08
C GLY A 13 14.89 30.15 5.96
N LEU A 14 14.62 28.99 6.52
CA LEU A 14 13.38 28.72 7.29
C LEU A 14 13.55 28.66 8.83
N LEU A 15 14.76 28.92 9.33
CA LEU A 15 15.08 28.77 10.76
C LEU A 15 14.96 30.06 11.60
N THR A 16 14.42 31.17 11.11
CA THR A 16 14.51 32.46 11.82
C THR A 16 13.17 33.09 12.25
N ALA A 17 12.11 32.32 12.48
CA ALA A 17 10.87 32.90 13.04
C ALA A 17 10.08 31.89 13.88
N LEU A 18 10.70 31.30 14.90
CA LEU A 18 9.96 30.66 16.00
C LEU A 18 10.04 31.53 17.24
N PRO A 19 8.91 31.83 17.92
CA PRO A 19 8.95 32.52 19.20
C PRO A 19 9.65 31.62 20.23
N ALA A 20 10.67 32.14 20.89
CA ALA A 20 11.35 31.45 21.99
C ALA A 20 10.40 31.27 23.16
N GLN A 21 9.95 30.03 23.42
CA GLN A 21 9.54 29.47 24.72
C GLN A 21 8.57 28.28 24.58
N ALA A 22 8.98 27.29 23.82
CA ALA A 22 8.55 25.91 24.04
C ALA A 22 9.79 25.05 23.79
N GLU A 23 10.07 24.09 24.64
CA GLU A 23 11.13 23.10 24.31
C GLU A 23 10.69 22.41 23.04
N THR A 24 11.40 22.63 21.95
CA THR A 24 11.16 21.95 20.70
C THR A 24 11.98 20.67 20.74
N TYR A 25 11.30 19.55 20.70
CA TYR A 25 11.94 18.25 20.51
C TYR A 25 12.21 18.03 19.02
N PHE A 26 13.37 17.47 18.70
CA PHE A 26 13.73 17.06 17.33
C PHE A 26 14.35 15.68 17.36
N GLU A 27 13.91 14.81 16.45
CA GLU A 27 14.45 13.49 16.25
C GLU A 27 14.73 13.26 14.75
N LEU A 28 15.86 12.61 14.49
CA LEU A 28 16.22 12.09 13.18
C LEU A 28 16.36 10.58 13.30
N SER A 29 15.53 9.89 12.59
CA SER A 29 15.55 8.43 12.45
C SER A 29 15.42 8.04 10.98
N GLY A 30 15.31 6.76 10.69
CA GLY A 30 15.06 6.31 9.32
C GLY A 30 15.64 4.95 9.03
N LYS A 31 15.58 4.58 7.76
CA LYS A 31 16.14 3.32 7.29
C LYS A 31 16.84 3.44 5.95
N ALA A 32 17.86 2.61 5.77
CA ALA A 32 18.48 2.30 4.49
C ALA A 32 18.23 0.82 4.19
N THR A 33 17.76 0.53 2.97
CA THR A 33 17.34 -0.81 2.57
C THR A 33 18.11 -1.27 1.35
N ALA A 34 18.46 -2.55 1.31
CA ALA A 34 18.98 -3.25 0.13
C ALA A 34 18.07 -4.44 -0.15
N ASP A 35 17.55 -4.52 -1.38
CA ASP A 35 16.67 -5.60 -1.86
C ASP A 35 17.37 -6.36 -2.96
N LEU A 36 17.35 -7.69 -2.89
CA LEU A 36 17.79 -8.58 -3.95
C LEU A 36 16.63 -9.50 -4.33
N ARG A 37 16.10 -9.34 -5.55
CA ARG A 37 15.13 -10.25 -6.15
C ARG A 37 15.84 -11.28 -7.02
N LEU A 38 15.44 -12.53 -6.86
CA LEU A 38 15.94 -13.67 -7.64
C LEU A 38 14.75 -14.32 -8.32
N PHE A 39 14.61 -14.14 -9.64
CA PHE A 39 13.57 -14.75 -10.44
C PHE A 39 13.97 -16.18 -10.82
N THR A 40 13.04 -17.11 -10.64
CA THR A 40 13.33 -18.55 -10.86
C THR A 40 13.04 -18.99 -12.29
N GLN A 41 12.37 -18.15 -13.08
CA GLN A 41 11.99 -18.40 -14.46
C GLN A 41 12.44 -17.27 -15.37
N SER A 42 12.68 -17.61 -16.65
CA SER A 42 12.98 -16.61 -17.68
C SER A 42 11.79 -15.67 -17.86
N ALA A 43 12.08 -14.40 -18.14
CA ALA A 43 11.06 -13.37 -18.32
C ALA A 43 10.07 -13.70 -19.45
N GLN A 44 8.81 -13.32 -19.25
CA GLN A 44 7.74 -13.52 -20.23
C GLN A 44 7.77 -12.50 -21.37
N PHE A 45 8.24 -11.29 -21.12
CA PHE A 45 8.17 -10.19 -22.08
C PHE A 45 9.56 -9.67 -22.45
N ALA A 46 9.69 -9.16 -23.68
CA ALA A 46 10.93 -8.56 -24.16
C ALA A 46 11.33 -7.33 -23.31
N GLY A 47 12.63 -7.13 -23.13
CA GLY A 47 13.21 -6.07 -22.32
C GLY A 47 13.48 -6.45 -20.86
N GLN A 48 12.97 -7.60 -20.43
CA GLN A 48 13.09 -8.09 -19.04
C GLN A 48 14.15 -9.20 -18.88
N ASP A 49 15.19 -9.21 -19.73
CA ASP A 49 16.17 -10.31 -19.86
C ASP A 49 17.16 -10.35 -18.68
N TYR A 50 16.64 -10.48 -17.44
CA TYR A 50 17.43 -10.62 -16.21
C TYR A 50 16.74 -11.59 -15.23
N ASP A 51 17.57 -12.33 -14.47
CA ASP A 51 17.12 -13.24 -13.43
C ASP A 51 17.33 -12.68 -12.01
N THR A 52 18.07 -11.56 -11.91
CA THR A 52 18.36 -10.88 -10.65
C THR A 52 18.08 -9.40 -10.75
N ASN A 53 17.56 -8.80 -9.67
CA ASN A 53 17.37 -7.37 -9.57
C ASN A 53 17.83 -6.89 -8.20
N LEU A 54 18.76 -5.94 -8.19
CA LEU A 54 19.26 -5.30 -6.98
C LEU A 54 18.72 -3.88 -6.90
N SER A 55 18.19 -3.50 -5.73
CA SER A 55 17.82 -2.12 -5.48
C SER A 55 18.24 -1.64 -4.10
N PHE A 56 18.37 -0.33 -3.96
CA PHE A 56 18.69 0.35 -2.70
C PHE A 56 17.71 1.47 -2.47
N SER A 57 17.19 1.59 -1.24
CA SER A 57 16.39 2.73 -0.85
C SER A 57 16.91 3.39 0.41
N PHE A 58 16.57 4.68 0.56
CA PHE A 58 16.89 5.49 1.72
C PHE A 58 15.67 6.33 2.11
N GLU A 59 15.22 6.17 3.35
CA GLU A 59 14.03 6.79 3.90
C GLU A 59 14.33 7.37 5.29
N PRO A 60 14.90 8.58 5.37
CA PRO A 60 15.06 9.27 6.65
C PRO A 60 13.72 9.87 7.09
N GLU A 61 13.51 9.94 8.38
CA GLU A 61 12.39 10.61 9.01
C GLU A 61 12.92 11.73 9.91
N LEU A 62 12.40 12.94 9.71
CA LEU A 62 12.67 14.12 10.51
C LEU A 62 11.39 14.46 11.26
N TYR A 63 11.44 14.41 12.57
CA TYR A 63 10.30 14.68 13.45
C TYR A 63 10.58 15.89 14.36
N TRP A 64 9.63 16.81 14.42
CA TRP A 64 9.63 17.95 15.32
C TRP A 64 8.37 17.96 16.15
N GLU A 65 8.51 18.28 17.42
CA GLU A 65 7.40 18.42 18.35
C GLU A 65 7.57 19.71 19.17
N TRP A 66 6.47 20.44 19.43
CA TRP A 66 6.45 21.66 20.20
C TRP A 66 5.08 21.85 20.89
N ASN A 67 4.90 22.93 21.65
CA ASN A 67 3.69 23.20 22.41
C ASN A 67 3.30 22.05 23.35
N ASP A 68 4.29 21.53 24.12
CA ASP A 68 4.08 20.43 25.06
C ASP A 68 3.49 19.17 24.40
N GLY A 69 3.87 18.88 23.16
CA GLY A 69 3.39 17.72 22.39
C GLY A 69 2.07 17.95 21.65
N ALA A 70 1.47 19.13 21.76
CA ALA A 70 0.21 19.42 21.06
C ALA A 70 0.39 19.59 19.54
N ASP A 71 1.58 19.98 19.10
CA ASP A 71 1.90 20.16 17.68
C ASP A 71 3.10 19.31 17.28
N SER A 72 3.01 18.65 16.15
CA SER A 72 4.15 17.93 15.55
C SER A 72 4.21 18.13 14.04
N LEU A 73 5.42 17.97 13.49
CA LEU A 73 5.70 17.96 12.05
C LEU A 73 6.59 16.77 11.73
N THR A 74 6.15 15.93 10.79
CA THR A 74 6.91 14.82 10.25
C THR A 74 7.29 15.10 8.81
N PHE A 75 8.53 14.81 8.44
CA PHE A 75 9.01 14.86 7.05
C PHE A 75 9.81 13.62 6.72
N THR A 76 9.28 12.80 5.80
CA THR A 76 9.87 11.52 5.37
C THR A 76 10.10 11.53 3.86
N PRO A 77 11.24 12.05 3.39
CA PRO A 77 11.65 11.90 2.00
C PRO A 77 12.10 10.47 1.71
N PHE A 78 11.93 10.05 0.47
CA PHE A 78 12.27 8.72 0.00
C PHE A 78 13.08 8.79 -1.29
N LEU A 79 14.05 7.90 -1.44
CA LEU A 79 14.81 7.70 -2.66
C LEU A 79 15.05 6.22 -2.88
N ARG A 80 14.79 5.72 -4.08
CA ARG A 80 15.15 4.37 -4.53
C ARG A 80 16.00 4.43 -5.79
N LEU A 81 16.98 3.55 -5.85
CA LEU A 81 17.81 3.25 -7.02
C LEU A 81 17.62 1.77 -7.35
N ASP A 82 17.16 1.48 -8.55
CA ASP A 82 16.92 0.13 -9.05
C ASP A 82 17.85 -0.19 -10.21
N GLU A 83 18.34 -1.43 -10.29
CA GLU A 83 19.32 -1.86 -11.29
C GLU A 83 18.71 -1.96 -12.69
N ASN A 84 17.47 -2.43 -12.79
CA ASN A 84 16.89 -2.81 -14.07
C ASN A 84 15.69 -1.94 -14.48
N ASP A 85 14.86 -1.48 -13.54
CA ASP A 85 13.67 -0.69 -13.85
C ASP A 85 13.88 0.80 -13.57
N SER A 86 13.91 1.60 -14.64
CA SER A 86 14.08 3.06 -14.55
C SER A 86 12.90 3.74 -13.86
N GLU A 87 11.68 3.21 -13.96
CA GLU A 87 10.49 3.77 -13.27
C GLU A 87 10.56 3.48 -11.76
N ARG A 88 11.18 2.38 -11.37
CA ARG A 88 11.44 2.05 -9.97
C ARG A 88 12.60 2.86 -9.37
N THR A 89 13.44 3.48 -10.21
CA THR A 89 14.46 4.47 -9.78
C THR A 89 13.79 5.84 -9.65
N HIS A 90 13.35 6.19 -8.43
CA HIS A 90 12.59 7.41 -8.20
C HIS A 90 12.84 8.03 -6.82
N GLY A 91 12.35 9.25 -6.65
CA GLY A 91 12.29 9.94 -5.37
C GLY A 91 10.89 10.40 -5.06
N ASP A 92 10.48 10.32 -3.80
CA ASP A 92 9.16 10.73 -3.33
C ASP A 92 9.23 11.41 -1.96
N ILE A 93 8.13 12.02 -1.55
CA ILE A 93 7.88 12.42 -0.17
C ILE A 93 6.79 11.49 0.36
N ARG A 94 7.17 10.56 1.23
CA ARG A 94 6.25 9.59 1.83
C ARG A 94 5.32 10.24 2.83
N GLU A 95 5.86 11.18 3.62
CA GLU A 95 5.09 12.01 4.54
C GLU A 95 5.67 13.43 4.64
N LEU A 96 4.80 14.41 4.67
CA LEU A 96 5.08 15.80 5.09
C LEU A 96 3.81 16.30 5.76
N SER A 97 3.68 16.08 7.06
CA SER A 97 2.44 16.32 7.78
C SER A 97 2.64 17.11 9.05
N TRP A 98 1.77 18.07 9.27
CA TRP A 98 1.59 18.74 10.55
C TRP A 98 0.35 18.17 11.25
N VAL A 99 0.49 17.91 12.55
CA VAL A 99 -0.56 17.39 13.42
C VAL A 99 -0.73 18.36 14.59
N HIS A 100 -1.98 18.70 14.89
CA HIS A 100 -2.36 19.41 16.10
C HIS A 100 -3.37 18.58 16.88
N VAL A 101 -3.03 18.27 18.12
CA VAL A 101 -3.85 17.48 19.05
C VAL A 101 -4.50 18.38 20.09
N SER A 102 -5.81 18.24 20.28
CA SER A 102 -6.59 18.89 21.32
C SER A 102 -7.32 17.81 22.16
N ASN A 103 -8.14 18.23 23.13
CA ASN A 103 -8.75 17.28 24.08
C ASN A 103 -9.72 16.28 23.41
N ASP A 104 -10.50 16.74 22.43
CA ASP A 104 -11.57 15.93 21.82
C ASP A 104 -11.59 16.02 20.28
N TRP A 105 -10.54 16.58 19.69
CA TRP A 105 -10.32 16.64 18.26
C TRP A 105 -8.83 16.69 17.90
N GLU A 106 -8.52 16.26 16.70
CA GLU A 106 -7.18 16.33 16.13
C GLU A 106 -7.27 16.81 14.68
N LEU A 107 -6.37 17.72 14.30
CA LEU A 107 -6.24 18.21 12.94
C LEU A 107 -4.91 17.74 12.35
N ARG A 108 -4.98 17.08 11.23
CA ARG A 108 -3.81 16.63 10.45
C ARG A 108 -3.87 17.27 9.07
N THR A 109 -2.78 17.87 8.62
CA THR A 109 -2.72 18.46 7.29
C THR A 109 -1.36 18.25 6.64
N GLY A 110 -1.36 18.05 5.33
CA GLY A 110 -0.17 17.82 4.54
C GLY A 110 -0.24 16.57 3.68
N LEU A 111 0.91 16.00 3.33
CA LEU A 111 1.04 14.76 2.57
C LEU A 111 1.15 13.58 3.54
N ARG A 112 0.19 12.65 3.48
CA ARG A 112 0.11 11.55 4.46
C ARG A 112 -0.35 10.25 3.82
N LYS A 113 0.02 9.13 4.47
CA LYS A 113 -0.58 7.83 4.24
C LYS A 113 -1.62 7.55 5.33
N VAL A 114 -2.76 7.00 4.92
CA VAL A 114 -3.84 6.51 5.78
C VAL A 114 -4.14 5.10 5.36
N PHE A 115 -4.22 4.20 6.29
CA PHE A 115 -4.57 2.82 6.02
C PHE A 115 -5.93 2.48 6.64
N TRP A 116 -6.80 1.89 5.82
CA TRP A 116 -8.05 1.29 6.25
C TRP A 116 -8.05 -0.14 5.77
N GLY A 117 -8.35 -1.08 6.64
CA GLY A 117 -8.41 -2.48 6.30
C GLY A 117 -8.22 -3.37 7.52
N VAL A 118 -8.75 -4.60 7.44
CA VAL A 118 -8.67 -5.61 8.49
C VAL A 118 -8.35 -7.00 7.94
N THR A 119 -8.61 -7.25 6.65
CA THR A 119 -8.31 -8.52 5.96
C THR A 119 -6.83 -8.67 5.66
N GLU A 120 -6.36 -9.88 5.32
CA GLU A 120 -4.93 -10.18 5.14
C GLU A 120 -4.48 -10.08 3.68
N PHE A 121 -5.32 -10.55 2.75
CA PHE A 121 -4.88 -10.73 1.36
C PHE A 121 -5.27 -9.59 0.43
N GLN A 122 -6.23 -8.76 0.79
CA GLN A 122 -6.63 -7.56 0.05
C GLN A 122 -7.39 -6.60 0.96
N HIS A 123 -7.22 -5.31 0.76
CA HIS A 123 -7.86 -4.26 1.54
C HIS A 123 -8.86 -3.47 0.67
N LEU A 124 -10.11 -3.97 0.55
CA LEU A 124 -11.16 -3.35 -0.27
C LEU A 124 -11.53 -1.95 0.20
N VAL A 125 -11.43 -1.70 1.51
CA VAL A 125 -11.82 -0.43 2.13
C VAL A 125 -10.73 0.63 2.07
N ASP A 126 -9.48 0.27 1.68
CA ASP A 126 -8.34 1.20 1.65
C ASP A 126 -8.36 2.09 0.39
N VAL A 127 -9.06 3.23 0.49
CA VAL A 127 -9.44 4.07 -0.66
C VAL A 127 -8.82 5.47 -0.66
N ILE A 128 -8.16 5.88 0.41
CA ILE A 128 -7.65 7.26 0.52
C ILE A 128 -6.40 7.47 -0.34
N ASN A 129 -5.42 6.60 -0.19
CA ASN A 129 -4.13 6.71 -0.86
C ASN A 129 -4.11 5.94 -2.18
N GLN A 130 -3.32 6.44 -3.11
CA GLN A 130 -3.03 5.74 -4.37
C GLN A 130 -1.94 4.70 -4.15
N THR A 131 -2.01 3.58 -4.89
CA THR A 131 -0.99 2.53 -4.90
C THR A 131 0.29 3.01 -5.59
N ASP A 132 1.43 2.70 -4.97
CA ASP A 132 2.77 2.87 -5.52
C ASP A 132 3.23 1.56 -6.18
N GLY A 133 2.67 1.25 -7.35
CA GLY A 133 2.86 -0.03 -8.04
C GLY A 133 4.27 -0.27 -8.60
N VAL A 134 5.20 0.70 -8.50
CA VAL A 134 6.62 0.46 -8.80
C VAL A 134 7.37 -0.14 -7.60
N GLU A 135 6.88 0.06 -6.37
CA GLU A 135 7.49 -0.54 -5.18
C GLU A 135 7.16 -2.02 -5.10
N ASP A 136 5.87 -2.36 -5.14
CA ASP A 136 5.42 -3.75 -5.29
C ASP A 136 4.07 -3.83 -6.03
N PHE A 137 3.74 -5.03 -6.54
CA PHE A 137 2.51 -5.28 -7.30
C PHE A 137 1.30 -5.62 -6.41
N ASP A 138 1.52 -5.98 -5.14
CA ASP A 138 0.48 -6.43 -4.21
C ASP A 138 -0.48 -5.32 -3.76
N GLY A 139 -0.10 -4.05 -3.97
CA GLY A 139 -0.94 -2.90 -3.66
C GLY A 139 -0.82 -2.38 -2.23
N GLU A 140 0.10 -2.94 -1.43
CA GLU A 140 0.34 -2.51 -0.05
C GLU A 140 1.12 -1.20 0.02
N ASP A 141 2.05 -1.00 -0.92
CA ASP A 141 2.79 0.26 -1.00
C ASP A 141 1.91 1.39 -1.53
N LYS A 142 1.82 2.47 -0.74
CA LYS A 142 0.98 3.63 -1.04
C LYS A 142 1.79 4.91 -1.20
N LEU A 143 1.31 5.75 -2.11
CA LEU A 143 1.76 7.13 -2.27
C LEU A 143 1.12 8.02 -1.21
N GLY A 144 1.87 8.97 -0.66
CA GLY A 144 1.31 10.00 0.22
C GLY A 144 0.22 10.81 -0.50
N GLN A 145 -0.92 11.04 0.14
CA GLN A 145 -2.03 11.86 -0.37
C GLN A 145 -2.07 13.20 0.37
N GLN A 146 -2.17 14.29 -0.39
CA GLN A 146 -2.43 15.61 0.21
C GLN A 146 -3.79 15.61 0.87
N MET A 147 -3.85 16.06 2.14
CA MET A 147 -5.11 16.05 2.88
C MET A 147 -5.18 17.11 3.96
N ILE A 148 -6.42 17.46 4.32
CA ILE A 148 -6.83 18.06 5.58
C ILE A 148 -7.76 17.04 6.22
N ASN A 149 -7.37 16.48 7.35
CA ASN A 149 -8.15 15.50 8.10
C ASN A 149 -8.45 16.07 9.48
N LEU A 150 -9.74 16.15 9.82
CA LEU A 150 -10.22 16.50 11.16
C LEU A 150 -10.85 15.27 11.80
N SER A 151 -10.24 14.79 12.89
CA SER A 151 -10.75 13.71 13.72
C SER A 151 -11.48 14.26 14.92
N LEU A 152 -12.73 13.86 15.12
CA LEU A 152 -13.55 14.21 16.29
C LEU A 152 -13.68 12.98 17.18
N VAL A 153 -13.09 13.04 18.38
CA VAL A 153 -13.07 11.94 19.34
C VAL A 153 -14.27 12.07 20.29
N LYS A 154 -15.14 11.07 20.32
CA LYS A 154 -16.34 11.01 21.15
C LYS A 154 -16.47 9.64 21.82
N ASP A 155 -17.26 9.55 22.88
CA ASP A 155 -17.50 8.28 23.61
C ASP A 155 -18.13 7.19 22.75
N TRP A 156 -18.83 7.59 21.67
CA TRP A 156 -19.52 6.70 20.74
C TRP A 156 -18.73 6.46 19.43
N GLY A 157 -17.46 6.83 19.40
CA GLY A 157 -16.55 6.59 18.28
C GLY A 157 -15.81 7.83 17.81
N ILE A 158 -14.98 7.63 16.82
CA ILE A 158 -14.21 8.68 16.15
C ILE A 158 -14.89 8.97 14.81
N ILE A 159 -15.04 10.25 14.48
CA ILE A 159 -15.43 10.69 13.15
C ILE A 159 -14.24 11.39 12.52
N ASP A 160 -13.77 10.86 11.40
CA ASP A 160 -12.75 11.45 10.55
C ASP A 160 -13.39 12.12 9.34
N LEU A 161 -13.09 13.38 9.12
CA LEU A 161 -13.50 14.15 7.96
C LEU A 161 -12.27 14.44 7.11
N TYR A 162 -12.34 14.11 5.83
CA TYR A 162 -11.24 14.29 4.88
C TYR A 162 -11.59 15.25 3.76
N LEU A 163 -10.71 16.20 3.51
CA LEU A 163 -10.64 16.98 2.29
C LEU A 163 -9.29 16.65 1.63
N LEU A 164 -9.33 16.15 0.39
CA LEU A 164 -8.17 15.63 -0.32
C LEU A 164 -7.92 16.50 -1.56
N PRO A 165 -7.19 17.62 -1.44
CA PRO A 165 -6.87 18.47 -2.58
C PRO A 165 -5.81 17.82 -3.44
N GLY A 166 -6.11 17.66 -4.73
CA GLY A 166 -5.21 17.01 -5.67
C GLY A 166 -5.30 15.49 -5.65
N PHE A 167 -4.91 14.89 -6.75
CA PHE A 167 -4.89 13.46 -6.98
C PHE A 167 -3.50 13.05 -7.47
N ARG A 168 -2.98 11.94 -6.98
CA ARG A 168 -1.74 11.32 -7.46
C ARG A 168 -2.09 10.10 -8.31
N GLU A 169 -1.49 10.01 -9.48
CA GLU A 169 -1.67 8.87 -10.38
C GLU A 169 -0.94 7.63 -9.83
N ARG A 170 -1.48 6.45 -10.13
CA ARG A 170 -0.85 5.17 -9.81
C ARG A 170 0.45 5.04 -10.60
N THR A 171 1.50 4.59 -9.96
CA THR A 171 2.76 4.24 -10.61
C THR A 171 2.70 2.80 -11.13
N PHE A 172 3.49 2.52 -12.17
CA PHE A 172 3.55 1.21 -12.80
C PHE A 172 4.98 0.86 -13.17
N ALA A 173 5.34 -0.42 -13.15
CA ALA A 173 6.64 -0.88 -13.59
C ALA A 173 6.91 -0.48 -15.06
N GLY A 174 8.15 -0.13 -15.34
CA GLY A 174 8.62 0.32 -16.65
C GLY A 174 8.71 -0.80 -17.69
N THR A 175 9.19 -0.45 -18.88
CA THR A 175 9.37 -1.41 -19.99
C THR A 175 10.26 -2.58 -19.60
N ASP A 176 11.33 -2.30 -18.87
CA ASP A 176 12.33 -3.30 -18.49
C ASP A 176 12.03 -3.94 -17.11
N GLY A 177 11.03 -3.40 -16.38
CA GLY A 177 10.59 -3.94 -15.08
C GLY A 177 9.83 -5.26 -15.24
N ARG A 178 10.10 -6.24 -14.37
CA ARG A 178 9.26 -7.43 -14.18
C ARG A 178 8.06 -7.10 -13.29
N LEU A 179 7.15 -8.04 -13.03
CA LEU A 179 5.92 -7.85 -12.25
C LEU A 179 4.99 -6.79 -12.87
N ARG A 180 4.79 -6.85 -14.18
CA ARG A 180 3.90 -5.95 -14.92
C ARG A 180 2.96 -6.70 -15.87
N SER A 181 1.94 -5.99 -16.35
CA SER A 181 1.08 -6.48 -17.43
C SER A 181 1.85 -6.66 -18.74
N GLY A 182 1.29 -7.44 -19.67
CA GLY A 182 1.92 -7.73 -20.97
C GLY A 182 2.16 -6.50 -21.85
N LEU A 183 1.33 -5.44 -21.69
CA LEU A 183 1.51 -4.16 -22.32
C LEU A 183 2.02 -3.14 -21.29
N VAL A 184 2.93 -2.28 -21.73
CA VAL A 184 3.45 -1.20 -20.88
C VAL A 184 2.37 -0.14 -20.66
N VAL A 185 2.28 0.37 -19.44
CA VAL A 185 1.38 1.46 -19.08
C VAL A 185 2.10 2.81 -19.29
N ASP A 186 1.52 3.67 -20.13
CA ASP A 186 2.02 5.03 -20.39
C ASP A 186 1.24 6.03 -19.53
N THR A 187 1.78 6.38 -18.38
CA THR A 187 1.17 7.31 -17.42
C THR A 187 1.20 8.76 -17.90
N ASP A 188 2.14 9.15 -18.75
CA ASP A 188 2.21 10.51 -19.34
C ASP A 188 0.98 10.86 -20.19
N ARG A 189 0.21 9.82 -20.58
CA ARG A 189 -1.02 9.95 -21.36
C ARG A 189 -2.28 9.76 -20.56
N ALA A 190 -2.19 9.64 -19.24
CA ALA A 190 -3.34 9.44 -18.38
C ALA A 190 -4.47 10.44 -18.70
N THR A 191 -5.68 9.95 -18.63
CA THR A 191 -6.91 10.74 -18.91
C THR A 191 -7.85 10.69 -17.72
N PHE A 192 -8.69 11.71 -17.58
CA PHE A 192 -9.57 11.88 -16.43
C PHE A 192 -10.99 12.16 -16.89
N GLU A 193 -11.99 11.61 -16.20
CA GLU A 193 -13.37 11.98 -16.38
C GLU A 193 -13.65 13.41 -15.93
N SER A 194 -13.06 13.79 -14.78
CA SER A 194 -13.13 15.15 -14.28
C SER A 194 -12.26 16.10 -15.10
N SER A 195 -12.80 17.23 -15.52
CA SER A 195 -12.05 18.29 -16.20
C SER A 195 -10.98 18.94 -15.29
N ALA A 196 -11.03 18.72 -13.97
CA ALA A 196 -10.02 19.18 -13.02
C ALA A 196 -8.74 18.31 -13.05
N GLY A 197 -8.81 17.08 -13.63
CA GLY A 197 -7.68 16.15 -13.70
C GLY A 197 -7.09 15.93 -12.31
N ASN A 198 -5.76 16.02 -12.21
CA ASN A 198 -5.02 15.87 -10.96
C ASN A 198 -5.31 16.95 -9.90
N ASN A 199 -6.03 18.01 -10.23
CA ASN A 199 -6.44 19.05 -9.28
C ASN A 199 -7.85 18.82 -8.72
N HIS A 200 -8.46 17.66 -8.97
CA HIS A 200 -9.74 17.32 -8.37
C HIS A 200 -9.65 17.27 -6.85
N ILE A 201 -10.71 17.71 -6.17
CA ILE A 201 -10.80 17.67 -4.71
C ILE A 201 -11.71 16.52 -4.33
N ASP A 202 -11.14 15.51 -3.69
CA ASP A 202 -11.86 14.37 -3.19
C ASP A 202 -12.27 14.59 -1.72
N THR A 203 -13.27 13.86 -1.26
CA THR A 203 -13.78 13.96 0.11
C THR A 203 -14.11 12.59 0.68
N ALA A 204 -13.89 12.43 1.99
CA ALA A 204 -14.34 11.23 2.69
C ALA A 204 -14.81 11.57 4.11
N ILE A 205 -15.67 10.71 4.63
CA ILE A 205 -16.04 10.65 6.05
C ILE A 205 -15.96 9.21 6.50
N ARG A 206 -15.32 8.96 7.64
CA ARG A 206 -15.25 7.66 8.29
C ARG A 206 -15.71 7.78 9.73
N TRP A 207 -16.51 6.84 10.17
CA TRP A 207 -16.78 6.57 11.57
C TRP A 207 -16.10 5.27 11.96
N SER A 208 -15.45 5.25 13.12
CA SER A 208 -14.85 4.05 13.70
C SER A 208 -15.15 3.96 15.18
N HIS A 209 -15.35 2.75 15.70
CA HIS A 209 -15.66 2.52 17.11
C HIS A 209 -15.29 1.11 17.54
N THR A 210 -14.71 0.99 18.73
CA THR A 210 -14.50 -0.30 19.40
C THR A 210 -15.64 -0.57 20.37
N LEU A 211 -16.37 -1.65 20.17
CA LEU A 211 -17.49 -2.07 20.99
C LEU A 211 -17.22 -3.46 21.60
N GLY A 212 -16.64 -3.48 22.78
CA GLY A 212 -16.19 -4.73 23.41
C GLY A 212 -15.09 -5.40 22.59
N ASP A 213 -15.38 -6.58 22.09
CA ASP A 213 -14.43 -7.38 21.29
C ASP A 213 -14.51 -7.08 19.78
N PHE A 214 -15.26 -6.05 19.38
CA PHE A 214 -15.52 -5.70 18.00
C PHE A 214 -14.95 -4.33 17.68
N ASP A 215 -14.12 -4.25 16.62
CA ASP A 215 -13.72 -3.02 15.97
C ASP A 215 -14.53 -2.83 14.70
N LEU A 216 -15.15 -1.67 14.57
CA LEU A 216 -16.09 -1.34 13.49
C LEU A 216 -15.61 -0.11 12.75
N GLY A 217 -15.68 -0.13 11.43
CA GLY A 217 -15.48 1.01 10.59
C GLY A 217 -16.57 1.12 9.52
N ALA A 218 -17.02 2.34 9.25
CA ALA A 218 -17.92 2.63 8.13
C ALA A 218 -17.53 3.96 7.50
N TYR A 219 -17.52 4.03 6.17
CA TYR A 219 -17.14 5.26 5.48
C TYR A 219 -17.95 5.51 4.22
N TRP A 220 -17.89 6.74 3.78
CA TRP A 220 -18.25 7.20 2.47
C TRP A 220 -17.10 7.99 1.86
N PHE A 221 -16.81 7.71 0.60
CA PHE A 221 -15.81 8.39 -0.21
C PHE A 221 -16.43 8.88 -1.51
N ARG A 222 -16.05 10.09 -1.94
CA ARG A 222 -16.38 10.63 -3.25
C ARG A 222 -15.16 11.31 -3.85
N GLY A 223 -14.74 10.85 -5.02
CA GLY A 223 -13.56 11.41 -5.68
C GLY A 223 -13.11 10.61 -6.88
N THR A 224 -11.86 10.79 -7.26
CA THR A 224 -11.22 10.07 -8.36
C THR A 224 -10.95 8.62 -7.94
N ASN A 225 -11.33 7.67 -8.78
CA ASN A 225 -11.10 6.24 -8.56
C ASN A 225 -9.59 5.94 -8.50
N ARG A 226 -9.15 5.17 -7.47
CA ARG A 226 -7.74 4.77 -7.32
C ARG A 226 -7.35 3.64 -8.28
N ASP A 227 -8.34 2.91 -8.81
CA ASP A 227 -8.15 1.85 -9.80
C ASP A 227 -8.48 2.39 -11.20
N PRO A 228 -7.48 2.77 -12.03
CA PRO A 228 -7.74 3.30 -13.37
C PRO A 228 -8.19 2.20 -14.32
N LYS A 229 -9.08 2.53 -15.26
CA LYS A 229 -9.37 1.68 -16.42
C LYS A 229 -8.20 1.77 -17.40
N LEU A 230 -7.52 0.65 -17.63
CA LEU A 230 -6.39 0.57 -18.56
C LEU A 230 -6.91 0.41 -20.00
N GLN A 231 -6.84 1.49 -20.78
CA GLN A 231 -7.33 1.53 -22.16
C GLN A 231 -6.23 1.18 -23.15
N VAL A 232 -6.48 0.19 -24.02
CA VAL A 232 -5.54 -0.19 -25.08
C VAL A 232 -5.52 0.90 -26.16
N GLN A 233 -4.35 1.47 -26.43
CA GLN A 233 -4.15 2.47 -27.47
C GLN A 233 -2.95 2.12 -28.37
N SER A 234 -2.97 2.57 -29.63
CA SER A 234 -1.86 2.45 -30.55
C SER A 234 -1.22 3.82 -30.75
N VAL A 235 0.04 3.95 -30.33
CA VAL A 235 0.82 5.18 -30.38
C VAL A 235 2.12 4.91 -31.15
N ASN A 236 2.32 5.62 -32.25
CA ASN A 236 3.52 5.44 -33.11
C ASN A 236 3.78 3.99 -33.57
N GLY A 237 2.71 3.19 -33.73
CA GLY A 237 2.81 1.77 -34.10
C GLY A 237 3.08 0.80 -32.96
N GLN A 238 3.18 1.30 -31.72
CA GLN A 238 3.25 0.46 -30.50
C GLN A 238 1.87 0.41 -29.83
N THR A 239 1.53 -0.76 -29.31
CA THR A 239 0.33 -0.96 -28.49
C THR A 239 0.72 -0.76 -27.03
N ILE A 240 0.03 0.14 -26.35
CA ILE A 240 0.26 0.51 -24.94
C ILE A 240 -1.06 0.52 -24.18
N LEU A 241 -0.98 0.56 -22.86
CA LEU A 241 -2.09 0.82 -21.95
C LEU A 241 -2.04 2.28 -21.50
N VAL A 242 -3.19 2.94 -21.52
CA VAL A 242 -3.33 4.33 -21.06
C VAL A 242 -4.31 4.35 -19.91
N PRO A 243 -3.92 4.84 -18.71
CA PRO A 243 -4.81 4.94 -17.57
C PRO A 243 -5.94 5.95 -17.82
N HIS A 244 -7.17 5.57 -17.49
CA HIS A 244 -8.31 6.47 -17.46
C HIS A 244 -8.92 6.47 -16.06
N TYR A 245 -8.93 7.62 -15.40
CA TYR A 245 -9.44 7.79 -14.04
C TYR A 245 -10.87 8.32 -14.06
N GLU A 246 -11.83 7.47 -13.69
CA GLU A 246 -13.23 7.83 -13.50
C GLU A 246 -13.46 8.48 -12.13
N GLN A 247 -14.57 9.15 -11.97
CA GLN A 247 -15.06 9.58 -10.66
C GLN A 247 -15.84 8.44 -10.03
N MET A 248 -15.74 8.29 -8.70
CA MET A 248 -16.47 7.27 -7.96
C MET A 248 -17.17 7.81 -6.71
N ASN A 249 -18.24 7.15 -6.34
CA ASN A 249 -18.80 7.14 -5.00
C ASN A 249 -18.60 5.75 -4.42
N GLN A 250 -18.06 5.65 -3.22
CA GLN A 250 -17.90 4.38 -2.53
C GLN A 250 -18.38 4.48 -1.09
N ILE A 251 -19.14 3.51 -0.67
CA ILE A 251 -19.39 3.24 0.75
C ILE A 251 -18.67 1.95 1.11
N GLY A 252 -18.16 1.88 2.32
CA GLY A 252 -17.51 0.68 2.82
C GLY A 252 -17.77 0.47 4.29
N PHE A 253 -17.62 -0.78 4.69
CA PHE A 253 -17.74 -1.24 6.06
C PHE A 253 -16.63 -2.25 6.33
N ASP A 254 -15.99 -2.13 7.48
CA ASP A 254 -15.03 -3.10 8.00
C ASP A 254 -15.38 -3.52 9.43
N LEU A 255 -15.10 -4.76 9.72
CA LEU A 255 -15.33 -5.39 11.02
C LEU A 255 -14.15 -6.29 11.35
N GLN A 256 -13.60 -6.12 12.54
CA GLN A 256 -12.70 -7.08 13.17
C GLN A 256 -13.29 -7.50 14.51
N ALA A 257 -13.27 -8.80 14.82
CA ALA A 257 -13.74 -9.30 16.11
C ALA A 257 -12.73 -10.28 16.71
N THR A 258 -12.22 -9.96 17.90
CA THR A 258 -11.26 -10.78 18.65
C THR A 258 -12.01 -11.55 19.73
N LEU A 259 -12.28 -12.85 19.49
CA LEU A 259 -13.05 -13.73 20.35
C LEU A 259 -12.18 -14.91 20.79
N ASP A 260 -11.59 -14.84 21.97
CA ASP A 260 -10.61 -15.79 22.49
C ASP A 260 -9.44 -15.98 21.51
N SER A 261 -9.36 -17.17 20.86
CA SER A 261 -8.31 -17.49 19.86
C SER A 261 -8.71 -17.17 18.42
N TRP A 262 -9.91 -16.66 18.20
CA TRP A 262 -10.45 -16.34 16.88
C TRP A 262 -10.33 -14.86 16.61
N LEU A 263 -9.78 -14.51 15.45
CA LEU A 263 -9.80 -13.18 14.88
C LEU A 263 -10.64 -13.22 13.60
N TRP A 264 -11.86 -12.71 13.65
CA TRP A 264 -12.76 -12.61 12.50
C TRP A 264 -12.56 -11.29 11.80
N LYS A 265 -12.57 -11.30 10.48
CA LYS A 265 -12.32 -10.15 9.61
C LYS A 265 -13.38 -10.09 8.51
N LEU A 266 -13.86 -8.88 8.21
CA LEU A 266 -14.79 -8.64 7.11
C LEU A 266 -14.58 -7.22 6.56
N GLU A 267 -14.46 -7.11 5.27
CA GLU A 267 -14.55 -5.87 4.51
C GLU A 267 -15.64 -6.00 3.45
N THR A 268 -16.41 -4.95 3.24
CA THR A 268 -17.37 -4.89 2.14
C THR A 268 -17.48 -3.48 1.61
N ILE A 269 -17.63 -3.36 0.30
CA ILE A 269 -17.78 -2.08 -0.40
C ILE A 269 -18.95 -2.15 -1.38
N HIS A 270 -19.55 -0.98 -1.62
CA HIS A 270 -20.33 -0.72 -2.81
C HIS A 270 -19.71 0.45 -3.54
N ARG A 271 -19.31 0.24 -4.79
CA ARG A 271 -18.66 1.24 -5.64
C ARG A 271 -19.55 1.57 -6.84
N ASP A 272 -19.73 2.86 -7.08
CA ASP A 272 -20.45 3.40 -8.22
C ASP A 272 -19.53 4.36 -8.98
N THR A 273 -19.25 4.03 -10.25
CA THR A 273 -18.50 4.85 -11.20
C THR A 273 -19.37 5.11 -12.43
N LYS A 274 -18.85 5.80 -13.41
CA LYS A 274 -19.53 6.00 -14.68
C LYS A 274 -19.74 4.70 -15.46
N SER A 275 -18.76 3.79 -15.39
CA SER A 275 -18.77 2.55 -16.18
C SER A 275 -19.31 1.34 -15.42
N GLU A 276 -19.29 1.36 -14.08
CA GLU A 276 -19.57 0.18 -13.25
C GLU A 276 -20.30 0.57 -11.96
N ASN A 277 -21.15 -0.35 -11.50
CA ASN A 277 -21.81 -0.30 -10.20
C ASN A 277 -21.83 -1.71 -9.63
N TYR A 278 -21.19 -1.94 -8.47
CA TYR A 278 -21.01 -3.28 -7.94
C TYR A 278 -20.75 -3.32 -6.44
N TRP A 279 -20.97 -4.48 -5.86
CA TRP A 279 -20.55 -4.87 -4.53
C TRP A 279 -19.32 -5.76 -4.58
N ALA A 280 -18.43 -5.60 -3.60
CA ALA A 280 -17.35 -6.55 -3.35
C ALA A 280 -17.22 -6.76 -1.84
N ALA A 281 -16.78 -7.95 -1.45
CA ALA A 281 -16.58 -8.34 -0.06
C ALA A 281 -15.37 -9.26 0.07
N GLN A 282 -14.65 -9.11 1.16
CA GLN A 282 -13.61 -10.04 1.60
C GLN A 282 -13.75 -10.28 3.10
N GLY A 283 -13.58 -11.52 3.52
CA GLY A 283 -13.65 -11.82 4.95
C GLY A 283 -13.25 -13.25 5.25
N GLY A 284 -13.01 -13.48 6.51
CA GLY A 284 -12.53 -14.76 6.99
C GLY A 284 -12.16 -14.74 8.44
N PHE A 285 -11.18 -15.56 8.80
CA PHE A 285 -10.71 -15.64 10.18
C PHE A 285 -9.23 -16.08 10.25
N GLU A 286 -8.62 -15.75 11.38
CA GLU A 286 -7.41 -16.38 11.88
C GLU A 286 -7.71 -17.06 13.20
N TYR A 287 -7.27 -18.31 13.37
CA TYR A 287 -7.34 -19.05 14.63
C TYR A 287 -5.95 -19.32 15.15
N THR A 288 -5.64 -18.87 16.36
CA THR A 288 -4.30 -18.98 16.96
C THR A 288 -4.21 -20.12 17.96
N PHE A 289 -3.26 -21.02 17.73
CA PHE A 289 -2.81 -22.04 18.67
C PHE A 289 -1.62 -21.49 19.46
N TYR A 290 -1.84 -21.20 20.72
CA TYR A 290 -0.82 -20.61 21.60
C TYR A 290 0.12 -21.66 22.20
N GLY A 291 1.40 -21.30 22.36
CA GLY A 291 2.38 -22.06 23.12
C GLY A 291 2.64 -23.47 22.54
N ILE A 292 2.80 -23.59 21.22
CA ILE A 292 2.99 -24.89 20.57
C ILE A 292 4.22 -25.62 21.13
N GLN A 293 4.09 -26.92 21.38
CA GLN A 293 5.12 -27.79 21.95
C GLN A 293 5.71 -27.26 23.26
N ASP A 294 4.89 -26.65 24.11
CA ASP A 294 5.30 -26.05 25.40
C ASP A 294 6.37 -24.94 25.24
N SER A 295 6.40 -24.26 24.09
CA SER A 295 7.27 -23.12 23.81
C SER A 295 6.53 -21.79 23.89
N SER A 296 7.22 -20.68 23.62
CA SER A 296 6.61 -19.36 23.44
C SER A 296 5.94 -19.18 22.07
N ALA A 297 6.19 -20.09 21.12
CA ALA A 297 5.75 -19.92 19.75
C ALA A 297 4.23 -20.18 19.58
N ASP A 298 3.62 -19.40 18.70
CA ASP A 298 2.21 -19.51 18.33
C ASP A 298 2.09 -19.83 16.83
N ILE A 299 1.01 -20.55 16.47
CA ILE A 299 0.62 -20.75 15.06
C ILE A 299 -0.79 -20.22 14.86
N GLY A 300 -0.93 -19.22 13.99
CA GLY A 300 -2.21 -18.78 13.42
C GLY A 300 -2.52 -19.57 12.14
N VAL A 301 -3.76 -19.99 11.97
CA VAL A 301 -4.29 -20.57 10.73
C VAL A 301 -5.31 -19.60 10.16
N LEU A 302 -5.08 -19.15 8.92
CA LEU A 302 -5.88 -18.16 8.23
C LEU A 302 -6.73 -18.79 7.14
N LEU A 303 -7.95 -18.30 6.99
CA LEU A 303 -8.84 -18.61 5.88
C LEU A 303 -9.62 -17.34 5.53
N GLU A 304 -9.51 -16.87 4.28
CA GLU A 304 -10.28 -15.74 3.76
C GLU A 304 -10.90 -16.09 2.41
N TYR A 305 -12.04 -15.47 2.13
CA TYR A 305 -12.73 -15.56 0.85
C TYR A 305 -13.01 -14.15 0.32
N GLY A 306 -12.61 -13.92 -0.93
CA GLY A 306 -12.84 -12.69 -1.68
C GLY A 306 -13.90 -12.89 -2.74
N TRP A 307 -14.80 -11.92 -2.89
CA TRP A 307 -15.87 -11.93 -3.87
C TRP A 307 -16.11 -10.53 -4.46
N ASP A 308 -16.30 -10.49 -5.79
CA ASP A 308 -16.71 -9.30 -6.53
C ASP A 308 -17.91 -9.64 -7.41
N GLU A 309 -18.97 -8.82 -7.34
CA GLU A 309 -20.23 -9.04 -8.08
C GLU A 309 -20.01 -9.14 -9.61
N ARG A 310 -18.97 -8.52 -10.14
CA ARG A 310 -18.64 -8.53 -11.55
C ARG A 310 -18.07 -9.87 -12.05
N GLY A 311 -17.58 -10.73 -11.13
CA GLY A 311 -16.98 -12.03 -11.44
C GLY A 311 -15.83 -11.87 -12.46
N GLU A 312 -15.79 -12.73 -13.49
CA GLU A 312 -14.76 -12.72 -14.53
C GLU A 312 -14.63 -11.39 -15.31
N SER A 313 -15.58 -10.47 -15.19
CA SER A 313 -15.50 -9.15 -15.81
C SER A 313 -14.85 -8.08 -14.92
N ALA A 314 -14.43 -8.44 -13.71
CA ALA A 314 -13.76 -7.52 -12.79
C ALA A 314 -12.32 -7.23 -13.25
N ASP A 315 -11.97 -5.95 -13.37
CA ASP A 315 -10.58 -5.52 -13.49
C ASP A 315 -9.96 -5.46 -12.06
N ALA A 316 -10.02 -6.59 -11.34
CA ALA A 316 -9.57 -6.70 -9.97
C ALA A 316 -8.77 -8.00 -9.79
N PRO A 317 -7.75 -8.01 -8.92
CA PRO A 317 -6.93 -9.22 -8.71
C PRO A 317 -7.68 -10.33 -7.97
N ILE A 318 -8.79 -10.03 -7.32
CA ILE A 318 -9.61 -10.96 -6.54
C ILE A 318 -11.07 -10.75 -6.92
N GLN A 319 -11.73 -11.80 -7.44
CA GLN A 319 -13.14 -11.75 -7.83
C GLN A 319 -13.97 -12.91 -7.26
N ASN A 320 -13.37 -14.10 -7.10
CA ASN A 320 -14.00 -15.29 -6.54
C ASN A 320 -12.88 -16.23 -6.04
N ASP A 321 -12.21 -15.81 -4.95
CA ASP A 321 -10.93 -16.36 -4.53
C ASP A 321 -10.97 -16.89 -3.11
N LEU A 322 -10.32 -18.01 -2.88
CA LEU A 322 -10.13 -18.60 -1.56
C LEU A 322 -8.65 -18.53 -1.17
N PHE A 323 -8.38 -18.00 0.01
CA PHE A 323 -7.05 -17.88 0.59
C PHE A 323 -6.94 -18.73 1.85
N MET A 324 -5.85 -19.48 1.96
CA MET A 324 -5.49 -20.24 3.14
C MET A 324 -4.04 -19.97 3.51
N GLY A 325 -3.76 -19.78 4.78
CA GLY A 325 -2.42 -19.51 5.24
C GLY A 325 -2.15 -19.99 6.66
N ALA A 326 -0.88 -19.91 7.03
CA ALA A 326 -0.43 -20.14 8.40
C ALA A 326 0.65 -19.14 8.77
N ARG A 327 0.51 -18.55 9.96
CA ARG A 327 1.46 -17.61 10.55
C ARG A 327 2.13 -18.26 11.75
N LEU A 328 3.45 -18.37 11.72
CA LEU A 328 4.26 -18.79 12.86
C LEU A 328 4.90 -17.56 13.48
N THR A 329 4.63 -17.31 14.76
CA THR A 329 5.25 -16.24 15.54
C THR A 329 6.03 -16.88 16.68
N LEU A 330 7.35 -16.67 16.74
CA LEU A 330 8.20 -17.29 17.78
C LEU A 330 8.09 -16.60 19.14
N ASN A 331 7.53 -15.37 19.18
CA ASN A 331 7.45 -14.53 20.38
C ASN A 331 8.81 -14.37 21.07
N ASP A 332 9.89 -14.32 20.26
CA ASP A 332 11.25 -14.08 20.70
C ASP A 332 11.59 -12.58 20.70
N ALA A 333 12.73 -12.23 21.31
CA ALA A 333 13.19 -10.83 21.38
C ALA A 333 13.48 -10.22 19.99
N GLU A 334 13.77 -11.07 19.02
CA GLU A 334 14.07 -10.70 17.64
C GLU A 334 12.84 -10.57 16.76
N SER A 335 11.62 -10.78 17.31
CA SER A 335 10.35 -10.71 16.57
C SER A 335 10.34 -11.56 15.31
N THR A 336 10.72 -12.83 15.46
CA THR A 336 10.78 -13.78 14.33
C THR A 336 9.37 -14.22 13.96
N GLU A 337 9.01 -13.99 12.71
CA GLU A 337 7.70 -14.34 12.13
C GLU A 337 7.86 -14.97 10.75
N VAL A 338 6.97 -15.91 10.43
CA VAL A 338 6.86 -16.52 9.10
C VAL A 338 5.38 -16.65 8.76
N LEU A 339 4.97 -16.08 7.63
CA LEU A 339 3.66 -16.28 7.02
C LEU A 339 3.83 -17.09 5.75
N ALA A 340 2.99 -18.11 5.54
CA ALA A 340 2.91 -18.80 4.27
C ALA A 340 1.43 -18.98 3.90
N GLY A 341 1.07 -18.68 2.65
CA GLY A 341 -0.30 -18.73 2.18
C GLY A 341 -0.41 -19.14 0.72
N ILE A 342 -1.59 -19.64 0.36
CA ILE A 342 -1.98 -20.00 -1.01
C ILE A 342 -3.31 -19.33 -1.30
N GLY A 343 -3.38 -18.62 -2.44
CA GLY A 343 -4.61 -18.15 -3.06
C GLY A 343 -5.03 -19.04 -4.20
N HIS A 344 -6.32 -19.32 -4.33
CA HIS A 344 -6.92 -20.07 -5.44
C HIS A 344 -8.12 -19.33 -6.00
N ASP A 345 -8.04 -18.97 -7.26
CA ASP A 345 -9.14 -18.40 -8.04
C ASP A 345 -10.09 -19.52 -8.47
N LEU A 346 -11.35 -19.44 -8.06
CA LEU A 346 -12.37 -20.46 -8.32
C LEU A 346 -12.96 -20.37 -9.73
N ASP A 347 -12.79 -19.25 -10.44
CA ASP A 347 -13.30 -19.02 -11.79
C ASP A 347 -12.23 -19.37 -12.84
N TYR A 348 -11.02 -18.81 -12.72
CA TYR A 348 -9.91 -19.03 -13.66
C TYR A 348 -9.03 -20.22 -13.28
N HIS A 349 -9.16 -20.75 -12.06
CA HIS A 349 -8.34 -21.85 -11.51
C HIS A 349 -6.84 -21.55 -11.43
N SER A 350 -6.48 -20.27 -11.38
CA SER A 350 -5.12 -19.86 -11.10
C SER A 350 -4.77 -20.03 -9.62
N ASN A 351 -3.48 -20.03 -9.34
CA ASN A 351 -2.98 -20.13 -7.98
C ASN A 351 -1.87 -19.11 -7.76
N SER A 352 -1.85 -18.55 -6.56
CA SER A 352 -0.74 -17.77 -6.03
C SER A 352 -0.25 -18.41 -4.73
N MET A 353 1.05 -18.28 -4.46
CA MET A 353 1.62 -18.67 -3.16
C MET A 353 2.52 -17.55 -2.67
N ILE A 354 2.38 -17.25 -1.39
CA ILE A 354 3.22 -16.27 -0.69
C ILE A 354 3.98 -16.97 0.44
N VAL A 355 5.22 -16.55 0.67
CA VAL A 355 6.02 -16.93 1.84
C VAL A 355 6.75 -15.69 2.31
N GLU A 356 6.43 -15.20 3.49
CA GLU A 356 7.07 -14.04 4.10
C GLU A 356 7.72 -14.46 5.41
N ALA A 357 8.96 -14.06 5.61
CA ALA A 357 9.66 -14.30 6.86
C ALA A 357 10.45 -13.07 7.25
N SER A 358 10.46 -12.73 8.53
CA SER A 358 11.27 -11.62 9.02
C SER A 358 11.88 -11.91 10.39
N ARG A 359 13.04 -11.28 10.63
CA ARG A 359 13.75 -11.33 11.91
C ARG A 359 14.60 -10.09 12.11
N ARG A 360 14.63 -9.57 13.33
CA ARG A 360 15.58 -8.52 13.75
C ARG A 360 16.90 -9.10 14.20
N PHE A 361 17.97 -8.35 14.01
CA PHE A 361 19.32 -8.65 14.48
C PHE A 361 19.86 -7.45 15.24
N GLY A 362 19.87 -7.54 16.58
CA GLY A 362 20.10 -6.40 17.45
C GLY A 362 19.07 -5.29 17.23
N ASP A 363 19.40 -4.06 17.61
CA ASP A 363 18.45 -2.96 17.65
C ASP A 363 18.20 -2.31 16.28
N ASN A 364 19.10 -2.53 15.33
CA ASN A 364 19.17 -1.71 14.13
C ASN A 364 19.05 -2.45 12.79
N TRP A 365 19.03 -3.79 12.80
CA TRP A 365 18.95 -4.55 11.57
C TRP A 365 17.69 -5.40 11.52
N LYS A 366 17.08 -5.48 10.34
CA LYS A 366 16.03 -6.44 10.03
C LYS A 366 16.37 -7.14 8.72
N LEU A 367 16.18 -8.45 8.71
CA LEU A 367 16.27 -9.29 7.52
C LEU A 367 14.86 -9.80 7.21
N SER A 368 14.45 -9.68 5.95
CA SER A 368 13.19 -10.24 5.48
C SER A 368 13.44 -11.09 4.24
N LEU A 369 12.66 -12.14 4.10
CA LEU A 369 12.57 -12.99 2.92
C LEU A 369 11.12 -13.01 2.46
N ASP A 370 10.93 -12.70 1.18
CA ASP A 370 9.64 -12.71 0.53
C ASP A 370 9.69 -13.66 -0.67
N GLY A 371 8.73 -14.55 -0.80
CA GLY A 371 8.61 -15.49 -1.91
C GLY A 371 7.23 -15.37 -2.55
N ARG A 372 7.18 -15.13 -3.85
CA ARG A 372 5.96 -15.03 -4.64
C ARG A 372 6.01 -16.04 -5.78
N PHE A 373 4.95 -16.83 -5.94
CA PHE A 373 4.85 -17.86 -6.97
C PHE A 373 3.47 -17.80 -7.61
N PHE A 374 3.41 -17.91 -8.95
CA PHE A 374 2.20 -17.71 -9.72
C PHE A 374 1.97 -18.86 -10.70
N SER A 375 0.73 -19.32 -10.82
CA SER A 375 0.32 -20.33 -11.79
C SER A 375 -1.00 -19.94 -12.41
N ALA A 376 -0.99 -19.54 -13.68
CA ALA A 376 -2.17 -19.13 -14.43
C ALA A 376 -2.07 -19.61 -15.87
N ASP A 377 -3.12 -20.28 -16.37
CA ASP A 377 -3.19 -20.81 -17.73
C ASP A 377 -4.10 -19.98 -18.65
N ASN A 378 -5.07 -19.27 -18.06
CA ASN A 378 -6.04 -18.48 -18.83
C ASN A 378 -5.51 -17.04 -19.08
N PRO A 379 -5.34 -16.62 -20.36
CA PRO A 379 -4.89 -15.26 -20.68
C PRO A 379 -5.85 -14.12 -20.27
N ALA A 380 -7.10 -14.44 -19.92
CA ALA A 380 -8.05 -13.45 -19.42
C ALA A 380 -7.85 -13.13 -17.94
N ASP A 381 -7.17 -14.00 -17.21
CA ASP A 381 -6.79 -13.79 -15.82
C ASP A 381 -5.65 -12.76 -15.72
N LEU A 382 -5.75 -11.80 -14.81
CA LEU A 382 -4.72 -10.80 -14.59
C LEU A 382 -3.39 -11.41 -14.14
N SER A 383 -3.43 -12.51 -13.37
CA SER A 383 -2.26 -13.23 -12.88
C SER A 383 -1.47 -13.95 -14.00
N TYR A 384 -2.09 -14.15 -15.18
CA TYR A 384 -1.41 -14.74 -16.34
C TYR A 384 -0.16 -13.96 -16.77
N SER A 385 -0.16 -12.66 -16.60
CA SER A 385 1.01 -11.82 -16.93
C SER A 385 2.17 -11.99 -15.94
N LEU A 386 1.92 -12.56 -14.77
CA LEU A 386 2.91 -12.79 -13.71
C LEU A 386 3.43 -14.24 -13.64
N LYS A 387 2.88 -15.16 -14.42
CA LYS A 387 3.14 -16.61 -14.31
C LYS A 387 4.59 -17.06 -14.51
N GLN A 388 5.47 -16.18 -15.01
CA GLN A 388 6.91 -16.42 -15.12
C GLN A 388 7.73 -15.51 -14.22
N ASP A 389 7.06 -14.78 -13.32
CA ASP A 389 7.69 -13.85 -12.39
C ASP A 389 7.79 -14.41 -10.95
N ASP A 390 7.83 -15.78 -10.86
CA ASP A 390 8.16 -16.44 -9.60
C ASP A 390 9.51 -15.94 -9.08
N HIS A 391 9.54 -15.45 -7.83
CA HIS A 391 10.76 -14.90 -7.28
C HIS A 391 10.88 -15.10 -5.77
N LEU A 392 12.13 -14.96 -5.32
CA LEU A 392 12.49 -14.78 -3.92
C LEU A 392 13.14 -13.40 -3.78
N GLN A 393 12.70 -12.61 -2.83
CA GLN A 393 13.31 -11.34 -2.47
C GLN A 393 13.94 -11.43 -1.08
N LEU A 394 15.21 -11.05 -0.99
CA LEU A 394 15.92 -10.87 0.28
C LEU A 394 16.05 -9.37 0.54
N THR A 395 15.52 -8.90 1.66
CA THR A 395 15.56 -7.50 2.08
C THR A 395 16.39 -7.35 3.34
N VAL A 396 17.35 -6.45 3.31
CA VAL A 396 18.18 -6.07 4.46
C VAL A 396 17.91 -4.61 4.77
N GLU A 397 17.40 -4.34 5.97
CA GLU A 397 17.14 -2.99 6.45
C GLU A 397 18.10 -2.61 7.57
N ARG A 398 18.62 -1.39 7.52
CA ARG A 398 19.45 -0.76 8.56
C ARG A 398 18.74 0.47 9.10
N TYR A 399 18.30 0.41 10.33
CA TYR A 399 17.68 1.52 11.06
C TYR A 399 18.74 2.39 11.76
N PHE A 400 18.51 3.67 11.87
CA PHE A 400 19.39 4.65 12.52
C PHE A 400 18.60 5.74 13.25
#